data_9f207baf53ad031d8c2356d7616427ed
#
_entry.id   9f207baf53ad031d8c2356d7616427ed
#
_cell.length_a   1.000
_cell.length_b   1.000
_cell.length_c   1.000
_cell.angle_alpha   90.00
_cell.angle_beta   90.00
_cell.angle_gamma   90.00
#
_symmetry.space_group_name_H-M   'P 1'
#
loop_
_entity.id
_entity.type
_entity.pdbx_description
1 polymer ?
#
loop_
_entity_poly.entity_id
_entity_poly.type
_entity_poly.pdbx_seq_one_letter_code
_entity_poly.pdbx_strand_id
1 'polypeptide(L)'
;YPLWFQTSGKEPIEEVTFKRSNAFPVVAEEVKNVRENVGMMEITGFAKHEFTGAGARIFLEGLLTNNIPKSGRISLAPMLNEAGKLIGDFTVASLIDEFSGEEKFILFGSGIAEGYHQRWFLEHLTLDSNTQYRPIGNDMTGLAIAGPASRELLSYLVDEDISSENF
;
A
#
# COMPACT_ATOMS: atom_id res chain seq x y z
N TYR A 1 -12.99 -2.22 8.90
CA TYR A 1 -14.23 -2.57 9.57
C TYR A 1 -14.96 -1.30 10.01
N PRO A 2 -16.27 -1.23 9.87
CA PRO A 2 -17.05 -0.09 10.36
C PRO A 2 -17.23 -0.09 11.89
N LEU A 3 -16.74 -1.12 12.57
CA LEU A 3 -16.84 -1.29 14.02
C LEU A 3 -15.46 -1.34 14.65
N TRP A 4 -15.35 -0.79 15.84
CA TRP A 4 -14.15 -0.86 16.65
C TRP A 4 -13.92 -2.26 17.22
N PHE A 5 -12.66 -2.59 17.52
CA PHE A 5 -12.33 -3.88 18.14
C PHE A 5 -12.92 -3.98 19.54
N GLN A 6 -13.62 -5.07 19.81
CA GLN A 6 -14.21 -5.33 21.13
C GLN A 6 -13.43 -6.41 21.85
N THR A 7 -12.97 -6.08 23.06
CA THR A 7 -12.32 -7.06 23.93
C THR A 7 -13.30 -8.14 24.36
N SER A 8 -12.77 -9.37 24.59
CA SER A 8 -13.58 -10.51 24.98
C SER A 8 -14.50 -10.20 26.16
N GLY A 9 -15.76 -10.65 26.08
CA GLY A 9 -16.76 -10.49 27.14
C GLY A 9 -17.59 -9.20 27.10
N LYS A 10 -17.44 -8.37 26.06
CA LYS A 10 -18.30 -7.20 25.85
C LYS A 10 -19.07 -7.32 24.55
N GLU A 11 -20.24 -6.69 24.47
CA GLU A 11 -21.02 -6.63 23.24
C GLU A 11 -20.37 -5.68 22.22
N PRO A 12 -20.26 -6.06 20.94
CA PRO A 12 -19.63 -5.24 19.90
C PRO A 12 -20.60 -4.16 19.38
N ILE A 13 -21.21 -3.42 20.28
CA ILE A 13 -22.19 -2.37 19.98
C ILE A 13 -21.58 -1.02 20.31
N GLU A 14 -21.55 -0.11 19.34
CA GLU A 14 -21.16 1.26 19.58
C GLU A 14 -22.36 2.10 20.06
N GLU A 15 -22.19 2.75 21.18
CA GLU A 15 -23.16 3.72 21.69
C GLU A 15 -22.98 5.06 20.99
N VAL A 16 -23.90 5.40 20.10
CA VAL A 16 -23.89 6.70 19.41
C VAL A 16 -24.38 7.79 20.35
N THR A 17 -23.51 8.74 20.67
CA THR A 17 -23.81 9.87 21.56
C THR A 17 -23.24 11.16 21.01
N PHE A 18 -23.71 12.34 21.52
CA PHE A 18 -23.07 13.63 21.26
C PHE A 18 -21.75 13.83 22.03
N LYS A 19 -21.36 12.87 22.86
CA LYS A 19 -20.10 12.82 23.59
C LYS A 19 -19.21 11.73 22.98
N ARG A 20 -18.12 11.38 23.67
CA ARG A 20 -17.28 10.24 23.28
C ARG A 20 -18.05 8.94 23.44
N SER A 21 -18.01 8.09 22.42
CA SER A 21 -18.64 6.77 22.47
C SER A 21 -17.92 5.82 23.43
N ASN A 22 -18.54 4.69 23.73
CA ASN A 22 -17.95 3.62 24.53
C ASN A 22 -16.72 2.97 23.86
N ALA A 23 -16.50 3.19 22.57
CA ALA A 23 -15.30 2.78 21.85
C ALA A 23 -14.04 3.57 22.28
N PHE A 24 -14.22 4.81 22.75
CA PHE A 24 -13.12 5.73 23.02
C PHE A 24 -12.03 5.17 23.97
N PRO A 25 -12.35 4.54 25.13
CA PRO A 25 -11.32 4.01 26.01
C PRO A 25 -10.48 2.91 25.34
N VAL A 26 -11.10 2.02 24.57
CA VAL A 26 -10.41 0.93 23.85
C VAL A 26 -9.50 1.50 22.76
N VAL A 27 -10.02 2.40 21.94
CA VAL A 27 -9.22 3.06 20.88
C VAL A 27 -8.08 3.87 21.49
N ALA A 28 -8.29 4.50 22.65
CA ALA A 28 -7.22 5.24 23.34
C ALA A 28 -6.07 4.33 23.78
N GLU A 29 -6.36 3.13 24.28
CA GLU A 29 -5.34 2.14 24.64
C GLU A 29 -4.62 1.57 23.39
N GLU A 30 -5.33 1.31 22.30
CA GLU A 30 -4.73 0.90 21.02
C GLU A 30 -3.76 1.98 20.49
N VAL A 31 -4.19 3.24 20.48
CA VAL A 31 -3.35 4.38 20.06
C VAL A 31 -2.12 4.52 20.96
N LYS A 32 -2.29 4.35 22.27
CA LYS A 32 -1.18 4.39 23.22
C LYS A 32 -0.19 3.26 22.94
N ASN A 33 -0.68 2.04 22.71
CA ASN A 33 0.18 0.90 22.39
C ASN A 33 0.98 1.13 21.10
N VAL A 34 0.37 1.66 20.03
CA VAL A 34 1.10 2.00 18.79
C VAL A 34 2.18 3.05 19.04
N ARG A 35 1.94 4.01 19.92
CA ARG A 35 2.92 5.07 20.25
C ARG A 35 4.07 4.60 21.12
N GLU A 36 3.83 3.66 22.02
CA GLU A 36 4.80 3.21 23.03
C GLU A 36 5.47 1.88 22.69
N ASN A 37 4.81 1.05 21.87
CA ASN A 37 5.25 -0.30 21.52
C ASN A 37 5.18 -0.53 19.99
N VAL A 38 4.27 -1.40 19.57
CA VAL A 38 4.01 -1.73 18.16
C VAL A 38 2.55 -2.09 17.96
N GLY A 39 2.00 -1.65 16.84
CA GLY A 39 0.68 -2.07 16.36
C GLY A 39 0.76 -2.57 14.93
N MET A 40 -0.18 -3.44 14.57
CA MET A 40 -0.33 -3.98 13.23
C MET A 40 -1.77 -3.81 12.77
N MET A 41 -1.94 -3.41 11.52
CA MET A 41 -3.25 -3.25 10.90
C MET A 41 -3.26 -3.90 9.52
N GLU A 42 -4.33 -4.61 9.21
CA GLU A 42 -4.58 -5.19 7.88
C GLU A 42 -4.96 -4.07 6.90
N ILE A 43 -4.28 -4.05 5.75
CA ILE A 43 -4.44 -3.06 4.66
C ILE A 43 -4.63 -3.73 3.29
N THR A 44 -5.06 -4.98 3.24
CA THR A 44 -5.26 -5.73 1.99
C THR A 44 -6.25 -5.07 1.03
N GLY A 45 -7.16 -4.25 1.57
CA GLY A 45 -8.17 -3.54 0.77
C GLY A 45 -7.62 -2.44 -0.17
N PHE A 46 -6.32 -2.10 -0.09
CA PHE A 46 -5.71 -1.26 -1.13
C PHE A 46 -5.62 -2.01 -2.45
N ALA A 47 -5.90 -1.31 -3.56
CA ALA A 47 -5.63 -1.83 -4.90
C ALA A 47 -4.13 -2.01 -5.12
N LYS A 48 -3.76 -3.08 -5.81
CA LYS A 48 -2.39 -3.39 -6.16
C LYS A 48 -2.32 -3.72 -7.66
N HIS A 49 -1.51 -2.95 -8.36
CA HIS A 49 -1.33 -3.04 -9.81
C HIS A 49 0.12 -3.38 -10.11
N GLU A 50 0.36 -4.53 -10.69
CA GLU A 50 1.70 -5.00 -11.06
C GLU A 50 2.01 -4.66 -12.51
N PHE A 51 3.22 -4.17 -12.74
CA PHE A 51 3.76 -3.90 -14.06
C PHE A 51 5.12 -4.58 -14.19
N THR A 52 5.31 -5.34 -15.27
CA THR A 52 6.53 -6.08 -15.59
C THR A 52 6.90 -5.92 -17.07
N GLY A 53 8.10 -6.38 -17.43
CA GLY A 53 8.61 -6.30 -18.80
C GLY A 53 9.51 -5.09 -19.04
N ALA A 54 10.32 -5.18 -20.09
CA ALA A 54 11.37 -4.20 -20.40
C ALA A 54 10.89 -2.77 -20.62
N GLY A 55 9.61 -2.59 -20.97
CA GLY A 55 8.99 -1.28 -21.19
C GLY A 55 8.29 -0.69 -19.95
N ALA A 56 8.15 -1.46 -18.86
CA ALA A 56 7.31 -1.07 -17.73
C ALA A 56 7.75 0.25 -17.09
N ARG A 57 9.06 0.48 -16.91
CA ARG A 57 9.58 1.75 -16.38
C ARG A 57 9.21 2.93 -17.26
N ILE A 58 9.44 2.83 -18.56
CA ILE A 58 9.15 3.91 -19.54
C ILE A 58 7.66 4.18 -19.59
N PHE A 59 6.83 3.14 -19.59
CA PHE A 59 5.38 3.28 -19.53
C PHE A 59 4.93 4.05 -18.30
N LEU A 60 5.42 3.69 -17.11
CA LEU A 60 5.06 4.34 -15.86
C LEU A 60 5.60 5.78 -15.78
N GLU A 61 6.80 6.06 -16.29
CA GLU A 61 7.36 7.42 -16.37
C GLU A 61 6.55 8.33 -17.28
N GLY A 62 5.92 7.76 -18.33
CA GLY A 62 5.00 8.52 -19.18
C GLY A 62 3.62 8.76 -18.58
N LEU A 63 3.20 7.91 -17.62
CA LEU A 63 1.85 7.94 -17.07
C LEU A 63 1.76 8.68 -15.72
N LEU A 64 2.80 8.59 -14.91
CA LEU A 64 2.87 9.17 -13.57
C LEU A 64 3.61 10.51 -13.58
N THR A 65 3.28 11.38 -12.63
CA THR A 65 3.83 12.73 -12.58
C THR A 65 5.09 12.86 -11.69
N ASN A 66 5.57 11.78 -11.14
CA ASN A 66 6.81 11.73 -10.37
C ASN A 66 7.77 10.70 -10.98
N ASN A 67 9.06 10.85 -10.70
CA ASN A 67 10.07 9.89 -11.14
C ASN A 67 9.81 8.52 -10.50
N ILE A 68 9.92 7.47 -11.31
CA ILE A 68 9.85 6.10 -10.82
C ILE A 68 11.06 5.81 -9.94
N PRO A 69 10.86 5.26 -8.72
CA PRO A 69 11.97 5.03 -7.81
C PRO A 69 12.95 3.99 -8.35
N LYS A 70 14.19 4.05 -7.86
CA LYS A 70 15.19 3.00 -8.11
C LYS A 70 14.74 1.70 -7.45
N SER A 71 15.23 0.58 -7.94
CA SER A 71 15.00 -0.73 -7.34
C SER A 71 15.30 -0.75 -5.83
N GLY A 72 14.45 -1.41 -5.07
CA GLY A 72 14.48 -1.45 -3.61
C GLY A 72 13.95 -0.17 -2.93
N ARG A 73 13.35 0.75 -3.68
CA ARG A 73 12.80 2.01 -3.15
C ARG A 73 11.33 2.17 -3.47
N ILE A 74 10.68 3.01 -2.67
CA ILE A 74 9.30 3.44 -2.87
C ILE A 74 9.22 4.95 -3.07
N SER A 75 8.20 5.43 -3.80
CA SER A 75 7.86 6.84 -3.92
C SER A 75 6.35 7.04 -4.05
N LEU A 76 5.88 8.25 -3.73
CA LEU A 76 4.52 8.66 -4.05
C LEU A 76 4.50 9.21 -5.48
N ALA A 77 3.51 8.81 -6.27
CA ALA A 77 3.37 9.25 -7.65
C ALA A 77 1.89 9.47 -8.01
N PRO A 78 1.47 10.73 -8.14
CA PRO A 78 0.16 11.06 -8.68
C PRO A 78 0.07 10.72 -10.17
N MET A 79 -1.13 10.37 -10.63
CA MET A 79 -1.49 10.18 -12.03
C MET A 79 -2.55 11.20 -12.41
N LEU A 80 -2.31 11.95 -13.45
CA LEU A 80 -3.17 13.03 -13.93
C LEU A 80 -3.68 12.73 -15.34
N ASN A 81 -4.83 13.30 -15.68
CA ASN A 81 -5.27 13.36 -17.07
C ASN A 81 -4.66 14.58 -17.80
N GLU A 82 -4.91 14.70 -19.12
CA GLU A 82 -4.41 15.80 -19.96
C GLU A 82 -4.84 17.18 -19.48
N ALA A 83 -5.97 17.28 -18.77
CA ALA A 83 -6.45 18.54 -18.18
C ALA A 83 -5.84 18.83 -16.81
N GLY A 84 -4.87 18.04 -16.34
CA GLY A 84 -4.21 18.18 -15.05
C GLY A 84 -5.08 17.77 -13.86
N LYS A 85 -6.15 16.98 -14.08
CA LYS A 85 -7.01 16.47 -13.01
C LYS A 85 -6.48 15.16 -12.47
N LEU A 86 -6.55 14.99 -11.16
CA LEU A 86 -6.11 13.77 -10.48
C LEU A 86 -6.99 12.58 -10.90
N ILE A 87 -6.36 11.55 -11.46
CA ILE A 87 -6.93 10.24 -11.77
C ILE A 87 -6.72 9.29 -10.61
N GLY A 88 -5.54 9.33 -9.99
CA GLY A 88 -5.17 8.53 -8.83
C GLY A 88 -3.85 8.98 -8.25
N ASP A 89 -3.62 8.60 -7.02
CA ASP A 89 -2.34 8.75 -6.34
C ASP A 89 -1.88 7.37 -5.86
N PHE A 90 -0.62 7.08 -6.08
CA PHE A 90 -0.09 5.76 -5.83
C PHE A 90 1.18 5.82 -4.99
N THR A 91 1.37 4.80 -4.16
CA THR A 91 2.70 4.43 -3.69
C THR A 91 3.27 3.45 -4.69
N VAL A 92 4.38 3.79 -5.31
CA VAL A 92 5.10 2.97 -6.30
C VAL A 92 6.25 2.28 -5.61
N ALA A 93 6.24 0.96 -5.58
CA ALA A 93 7.38 0.13 -5.17
C ALA A 93 8.10 -0.39 -6.41
N SER A 94 9.42 -0.17 -6.49
CA SER A 94 10.28 -0.76 -7.50
C SER A 94 11.06 -1.92 -6.90
N LEU A 95 10.91 -3.09 -7.47
CA LEU A 95 11.47 -4.36 -7.00
C LEU A 95 12.26 -5.02 -8.12
N ILE A 96 13.08 -6.01 -7.77
CA ILE A 96 13.61 -6.98 -8.72
C ILE A 96 12.80 -8.26 -8.57
N ASP A 97 12.33 -8.79 -9.67
CA ASP A 97 11.69 -10.10 -9.69
C ASP A 97 12.76 -11.20 -9.47
N GLU A 98 12.57 -12.00 -8.44
CA GLU A 98 13.56 -12.99 -8.00
C GLU A 98 13.81 -14.10 -9.03
N PHE A 99 12.85 -14.36 -9.93
CA PHE A 99 12.94 -15.43 -10.91
C PHE A 99 13.56 -14.96 -12.23
N SER A 100 13.15 -13.77 -12.70
CA SER A 100 13.63 -13.23 -13.98
C SER A 100 14.84 -12.32 -13.82
N GLY A 101 15.08 -11.73 -12.65
CA GLY A 101 16.07 -10.69 -12.42
C GLY A 101 15.71 -9.34 -13.03
N GLU A 102 14.50 -9.19 -13.58
CA GLU A 102 14.03 -7.95 -14.20
C GLU A 102 13.33 -7.04 -13.20
N GLU A 103 13.21 -5.75 -13.53
CA GLU A 103 12.46 -4.81 -12.71
C GLU A 103 10.96 -5.14 -12.74
N LYS A 104 10.36 -5.06 -11.56
CA LYS A 104 8.94 -5.20 -11.33
C LYS A 104 8.43 -4.03 -10.50
N PHE A 105 7.28 -3.49 -10.85
CA PHE A 105 6.67 -2.37 -10.16
C PHE A 105 5.33 -2.77 -9.59
N ILE A 106 5.07 -2.40 -8.33
CA ILE A 106 3.76 -2.53 -7.72
C ILE A 106 3.26 -1.15 -7.32
N LEU A 107 2.10 -0.76 -7.85
CA LEU A 107 1.43 0.47 -7.53
C LEU A 107 0.30 0.17 -6.53
N PHE A 108 0.39 0.75 -5.35
CA PHE A 108 -0.65 0.68 -4.33
C PHE A 108 -1.52 1.93 -4.43
N GLY A 109 -2.82 1.73 -4.59
CA GLY A 109 -3.80 2.79 -4.74
C GLY A 109 -5.10 2.54 -3.99
N SER A 110 -6.09 3.40 -4.22
CA SER A 110 -7.41 3.24 -3.60
C SER A 110 -8.13 1.98 -4.09
N GLY A 111 -8.52 1.10 -3.17
CA GLY A 111 -9.27 -0.12 -3.50
C GLY A 111 -10.63 0.16 -4.15
N ILE A 112 -11.30 1.24 -3.75
CA ILE A 112 -12.59 1.64 -4.36
C ILE A 112 -12.42 2.04 -5.83
N ALA A 113 -11.24 2.59 -6.18
CA ALA A 113 -10.95 3.05 -7.53
C ALA A 113 -10.21 2.00 -8.40
N GLU A 114 -10.02 0.77 -7.92
CA GLU A 114 -9.24 -0.27 -8.61
C GLU A 114 -9.69 -0.46 -10.06
N GLY A 115 -10.97 -0.69 -10.31
CA GLY A 115 -11.51 -0.89 -11.66
C GLY A 115 -11.43 0.36 -12.55
N TYR A 116 -11.47 1.56 -11.95
CA TYR A 116 -11.26 2.82 -12.66
C TYR A 116 -9.80 2.98 -13.10
N HIS A 117 -8.86 2.72 -12.21
CA HIS A 117 -7.43 2.77 -12.51
C HIS A 117 -7.03 1.69 -13.52
N GLN A 118 -7.57 0.47 -13.38
CA GLN A 118 -7.33 -0.62 -14.34
C GLN A 118 -7.70 -0.23 -15.76
N ARG A 119 -8.90 0.37 -15.95
CA ARG A 119 -9.30 0.85 -17.29
C ARG A 119 -8.33 1.90 -17.83
N TRP A 120 -7.93 2.86 -16.99
CA TRP A 120 -6.99 3.89 -17.36
C TRP A 120 -5.64 3.31 -17.81
N PHE A 121 -5.09 2.36 -17.07
CA PHE A 121 -3.87 1.67 -17.44
C PHE A 121 -3.99 0.95 -18.79
N LEU A 122 -5.08 0.19 -18.97
CA LEU A 122 -5.30 -0.56 -20.21
C LEU A 122 -5.54 0.34 -21.44
N GLU A 123 -6.17 1.49 -21.27
CA GLU A 123 -6.36 2.48 -22.33
C GLU A 123 -5.04 3.10 -22.81
N HIS A 124 -4.05 3.23 -21.93
CA HIS A 124 -2.74 3.80 -22.26
C HIS A 124 -1.68 2.74 -22.61
N LEU A 125 -1.95 1.47 -22.33
CA LEU A 125 -1.02 0.39 -22.61
C LEU A 125 -1.09 0.00 -24.08
N THR A 126 -0.02 0.27 -24.81
CA THR A 126 0.10 -0.11 -26.23
C THR A 126 0.72 -1.49 -26.41
N LEU A 127 0.38 -2.19 -27.49
CA LEU A 127 0.92 -3.52 -27.79
C LEU A 127 2.46 -3.54 -27.93
N ASP A 128 3.03 -2.42 -28.37
CA ASP A 128 4.48 -2.29 -28.61
C ASP A 128 5.26 -1.85 -27.36
N SER A 129 4.58 -1.65 -26.22
CA SER A 129 5.22 -1.14 -25.01
C SER A 129 6.17 -2.11 -24.32
N ASN A 130 6.16 -3.40 -24.68
CA ASN A 130 6.86 -4.47 -23.95
C ASN A 130 6.58 -4.46 -22.44
N THR A 131 5.37 -4.06 -22.08
CA THR A 131 4.88 -3.92 -20.71
C THR A 131 3.74 -4.90 -20.49
N GLN A 132 3.80 -5.64 -19.41
CA GLN A 132 2.72 -6.49 -18.93
C GLN A 132 2.09 -5.84 -17.72
N TYR A 133 0.77 -5.86 -17.65
CA TYR A 133 -0.02 -5.36 -16.52
C TYR A 133 -0.87 -6.49 -15.93
N ARG A 134 -0.88 -6.57 -14.61
CA ARG A 134 -1.73 -7.51 -13.86
C ARG A 134 -2.31 -6.83 -12.61
N PRO A 135 -3.64 -6.82 -12.41
CA PRO A 135 -4.23 -6.49 -11.13
C PRO A 135 -3.93 -7.65 -10.15
N ILE A 136 -3.39 -7.34 -8.98
CA ILE A 136 -3.10 -8.33 -7.94
C ILE A 136 -4.33 -8.57 -7.05
N GLY A 137 -5.10 -7.51 -6.79
CA GLY A 137 -6.28 -7.60 -5.92
C GLY A 137 -5.97 -8.22 -4.56
N ASN A 138 -6.72 -9.27 -4.19
CA ASN A 138 -6.57 -9.97 -2.92
C ASN A 138 -5.54 -11.12 -2.93
N ASP A 139 -4.82 -11.33 -4.04
CA ASP A 139 -3.75 -12.33 -4.12
C ASP A 139 -2.54 -11.95 -3.25
N MET A 140 -2.49 -10.70 -2.81
CA MET A 140 -1.47 -10.18 -1.90
C MET A 140 -2.12 -9.55 -0.67
N THR A 141 -1.85 -10.11 0.50
CA THR A 141 -2.22 -9.51 1.79
C THR A 141 -1.28 -8.37 2.15
N GLY A 142 -1.83 -7.28 2.66
CA GLY A 142 -1.08 -6.13 3.13
C GLY A 142 -1.21 -5.95 4.64
N LEU A 143 -0.09 -5.74 5.33
CA LEU A 143 -0.05 -5.40 6.74
C LEU A 143 0.75 -4.11 6.94
N ALA A 144 0.16 -3.14 7.65
CA ALA A 144 0.87 -1.97 8.13
C ALA A 144 1.34 -2.24 9.57
N ILE A 145 2.62 -2.04 9.81
CA ILE A 145 3.25 -2.17 11.13
C ILE A 145 3.79 -0.80 11.53
N ALA A 146 3.43 -0.33 12.71
CA ALA A 146 3.83 0.98 13.21
C ALA A 146 4.14 0.96 14.71
N GLY A 147 5.04 1.83 15.13
CA GLY A 147 5.44 2.00 16.53
C GLY A 147 6.94 1.83 16.74
N PRO A 148 7.49 2.29 17.87
CA PRO A 148 8.92 2.25 18.16
C PRO A 148 9.53 0.84 18.17
N ALA A 149 8.76 -0.20 18.52
CA ALA A 149 9.21 -1.59 18.52
C ALA A 149 8.99 -2.33 17.18
N SER A 150 8.56 -1.63 16.10
CA SER A 150 8.29 -2.26 14.80
C SER A 150 9.51 -2.96 14.22
N ARG A 151 10.69 -2.34 14.33
CA ARG A 151 11.95 -2.90 13.82
C ARG A 151 12.37 -4.15 14.60
N GLU A 152 12.22 -4.12 15.92
CA GLU A 152 12.49 -5.28 16.76
C GLU A 152 11.56 -6.45 16.38
N LEU A 153 10.25 -6.19 16.21
CA LEU A 153 9.30 -7.19 15.76
C LEU A 153 9.70 -7.79 14.40
N LEU A 154 10.03 -6.94 13.43
CA LEU A 154 10.40 -7.38 12.08
C LEU A 154 11.70 -8.19 12.08
N SER A 155 12.66 -7.90 12.97
CA SER A 155 13.94 -8.65 13.05
C SER A 155 13.78 -10.13 13.42
N TYR A 156 12.62 -10.52 13.96
CA TYR A 156 12.29 -11.95 14.18
C TYR A 156 11.73 -12.65 12.94
N LEU A 157 11.41 -11.90 11.88
CA LEU A 157 10.72 -12.40 10.70
C LEU A 157 11.58 -12.34 9.42
N VAL A 158 12.64 -11.55 9.43
CA VAL A 158 13.53 -11.37 8.27
C VAL A 158 14.97 -11.62 8.70
N ASP A 159 15.75 -12.19 7.78
CA ASP A 159 17.18 -12.48 8.00
C ASP A 159 18.07 -11.28 7.64
N GLU A 160 17.52 -10.29 6.90
CA GLU A 160 18.24 -9.11 6.50
C GLU A 160 18.47 -8.15 7.67
N ASP A 161 19.58 -7.43 7.63
CA ASP A 161 19.84 -6.34 8.57
C ASP A 161 18.97 -5.13 8.28
N ILE A 162 17.91 -4.99 9.07
CA ILE A 162 16.96 -3.88 9.02
C ILE A 162 17.30 -2.76 10.03
N SER A 163 18.55 -2.66 10.48
CA SER A 163 19.02 -1.56 11.35
C SER A 163 18.86 -0.19 10.69
N SER A 164 18.92 0.87 11.49
CA SER A 164 18.80 2.24 10.98
C SER A 164 19.91 2.65 10.02
N GLU A 165 21.04 1.92 9.99
CA GLU A 165 22.17 2.18 9.10
C GLU A 165 21.90 1.64 7.69
N ASN A 166 21.07 0.60 7.57
CA ASN A 166 20.76 -0.07 6.29
C ASN A 166 19.36 0.24 5.75
N PHE A 167 18.56 1.07 6.46
CA PHE A 167 17.17 1.31 6.09
C PHE A 167 16.91 2.76 5.66
#